data_fbcb9c1a5d34f55405fdc0344b2296c4
#
_entry.id   fbcb9c1a5d34f55405fdc0344b2296c4
#
_cell.length_a   1.000
_cell.length_b   1.000
_cell.length_c   1.000
_cell.angle_alpha   90.00
_cell.angle_beta   90.00
_cell.angle_gamma   90.00
#
_symmetry.space_group_name_H-M   'P 1'
#
loop_
_entity.id
_entity.type
_entity.pdbx_description
1 polymer ?
#
loop_
_entity_poly.entity_id
_entity_poly.type
_entity_poly.pdbx_seq_one_letter_code
_entity_poly.pdbx_strand_id
1 'polypeptide(L)'
;EMCIRDSSIGQEYGDNFISVLISHCTKEMIKFIKSIDKIKRDFSHSAYIGDLLVTTYSSHSRNRTFGKMIGEGLTVFDAISKMSMIVEGYYATKNAHEISKKNQESFEIIDTAYEILYNKKNPIDEIKKLSKKLD
;
A
#
# COMPACT_ATOMS: atom_id res chain seq x y z
N GLU A 1 0.05 1.08 -1.10
CA GLU A 1 0.09 1.33 0.35
C GLU A 1 -1.29 1.22 0.98
N MET A 2 -2.29 1.82 0.37
CA MET A 2 -3.69 1.76 0.82
C MET A 2 -4.21 0.33 0.94
N CYS A 3 -3.92 -0.53 -0.04
CA CYS A 3 -4.34 -1.93 -0.02
C CYS A 3 -3.77 -2.69 1.19
N ILE A 4 -2.52 -2.42 1.58
CA ILE A 4 -1.91 -3.07 2.75
C ILE A 4 -2.59 -2.64 4.04
N ARG A 5 -2.85 -1.33 4.21
CA ARG A 5 -3.58 -0.84 5.38
C ARG A 5 -4.94 -1.54 5.52
N ASP A 6 -5.69 -1.61 4.44
CA ASP A 6 -7.05 -2.16 4.48
C ASP A 6 -7.06 -3.69 4.57
N SER A 7 -6.06 -4.36 4.02
CA SER A 7 -5.81 -5.77 4.31
C SER A 7 -5.51 -5.99 5.80
N SER A 8 -4.78 -5.07 6.43
CA SER A 8 -4.51 -5.12 7.88
C SER A 8 -5.78 -4.91 8.71
N ILE A 9 -6.67 -3.99 8.30
CA ILE A 9 -7.98 -3.80 8.95
C ILE A 9 -8.84 -5.05 8.80
N GLY A 10 -8.90 -5.65 7.62
CA GLY A 10 -9.61 -6.90 7.39
C GLY A 10 -9.09 -8.08 8.21
N GLN A 11 -7.86 -7.96 8.73
CA GLN A 11 -7.20 -8.94 9.60
C GLN A 11 -7.23 -8.54 11.09
N GLU A 12 -8.03 -7.55 11.47
CA GLU A 12 -8.21 -7.10 12.86
C GLU A 12 -6.93 -6.62 13.57
N TYR A 13 -6.01 -6.01 12.82
CA TYR A 13 -4.85 -5.36 13.44
C TYR A 13 -5.26 -4.11 14.22
N GLY A 14 -4.64 -3.89 15.38
CA GLY A 14 -4.95 -2.75 16.25
C GLY A 14 -4.52 -1.40 15.68
N ASP A 15 -5.10 -0.33 16.24
CA ASP A 15 -4.86 1.06 15.82
C ASP A 15 -3.39 1.46 15.88
N ASN A 16 -2.63 0.93 16.85
CA ASN A 16 -1.19 1.20 16.96
C ASN A 16 -0.43 0.70 15.73
N PHE A 17 -0.73 -0.51 15.26
CA PHE A 17 -0.11 -1.03 14.05
C PHE A 17 -0.47 -0.18 12.82
N ILE A 18 -1.72 0.24 12.70
CA ILE A 18 -2.17 1.11 11.60
C ILE A 18 -1.40 2.44 11.62
N SER A 19 -1.22 3.03 12.78
CA SER A 19 -0.46 4.29 12.93
C SER A 19 1.00 4.14 12.54
N VAL A 20 1.65 3.06 12.97
CA VAL A 20 3.03 2.73 12.57
C VAL A 20 3.12 2.50 11.07
N LEU A 21 2.19 1.74 10.51
CA LEU A 21 2.13 1.48 9.06
C LEU A 21 2.00 2.76 8.25
N ILE A 22 1.10 3.68 8.64
CA ILE A 22 0.92 4.97 7.95
C ILE A 22 2.22 5.79 7.99
N SER A 23 2.91 5.82 9.13
CA SER A 23 4.20 6.51 9.26
C SER A 23 5.25 5.94 8.31
N HIS A 24 5.36 4.62 8.23
CA HIS A 24 6.28 3.95 7.31
C HIS A 24 5.88 4.12 5.84
N CYS A 25 4.59 4.12 5.52
CA CYS A 25 4.08 4.44 4.19
C CYS A 25 4.53 5.83 3.75
N THR A 26 4.41 6.82 4.63
CA THR A 26 4.85 8.20 4.35
C THR A 26 6.34 8.26 4.06
N LYS A 27 7.17 7.63 4.88
CA LYS A 27 8.63 7.58 4.69
C LYS A 27 9.01 6.88 3.40
N GLU A 28 8.38 5.74 3.11
CA GLU A 28 8.65 4.97 1.89
C GLU A 28 8.22 5.74 0.64
N MET A 29 7.06 6.42 0.68
CA MET A 29 6.60 7.27 -0.41
C MET A 29 7.60 8.40 -0.71
N ILE A 30 8.09 9.08 0.32
CA ILE A 30 9.11 10.14 0.16
C ILE A 30 10.40 9.56 -0.45
N LYS A 31 10.86 8.44 0.05
CA LYS A 31 12.05 7.75 -0.48
C LYS A 31 11.86 7.36 -1.94
N PHE A 32 10.71 6.79 -2.28
CA PHE A 32 10.38 6.38 -3.65
C PHE A 32 10.37 7.57 -4.61
N ILE A 33 9.70 8.67 -4.25
CA ILE A 33 9.66 9.87 -5.09
C ILE A 33 11.07 10.45 -5.28
N LYS A 34 11.89 10.48 -4.23
CA LYS A 34 13.28 10.94 -4.32
C LYS A 34 14.15 10.05 -5.22
N SER A 35 13.84 8.77 -5.33
CA SER A 35 14.57 7.84 -6.20
C SER A 35 14.30 8.07 -7.69
N ILE A 36 13.11 8.55 -8.05
CA ILE A 36 12.74 8.84 -9.43
C ILE A 36 12.89 10.32 -9.81
N ASP A 37 12.80 11.22 -8.87
CA ASP A 37 12.88 12.67 -9.11
C ASP A 37 14.19 13.22 -8.56
N LYS A 38 15.09 13.61 -9.47
CA LYS A 38 16.39 14.22 -9.12
C LYS A 38 16.23 15.65 -8.57
N ILE A 39 15.04 16.21 -8.60
CA ILE A 39 14.75 17.55 -8.09
C ILE A 39 14.49 17.46 -6.59
N LYS A 40 15.21 18.27 -5.82
CA LYS A 40 14.98 18.41 -4.37
C LYS A 40 13.64 19.12 -4.15
N ARG A 41 12.58 18.34 -3.86
CA ARG A 41 11.30 18.86 -3.42
C ARG A 41 11.18 18.72 -1.91
N ASP A 42 10.53 19.69 -1.29
CA ASP A 42 10.14 19.55 0.11
C ASP A 42 8.85 18.74 0.19
N PHE A 43 8.99 17.47 0.60
CA PHE A 43 7.87 16.53 0.74
C PHE A 43 7.18 16.61 2.12
N SER A 44 7.67 17.46 3.01
CA SER A 44 7.01 17.73 4.29
C SER A 44 5.75 18.58 4.11
N HIS A 45 5.48 19.01 2.87
CA HIS A 45 4.33 19.85 2.57
C HIS A 45 3.03 19.16 2.98
N SER A 46 2.20 19.88 3.72
CA SER A 46 0.90 19.42 4.22
C SER A 46 -0.02 18.80 3.15
N ALA A 47 0.13 19.20 1.89
CA ALA A 47 -0.63 18.65 0.76
C ALA A 47 -0.42 17.14 0.54
N TYR A 48 0.83 16.66 0.59
CA TYR A 48 1.14 15.23 0.38
C TYR A 48 0.68 14.37 1.55
N ILE A 49 0.96 14.81 2.76
CA ILE A 49 0.56 14.09 3.98
C ILE A 49 -0.95 14.15 4.16
N GLY A 50 -1.57 15.32 3.91
CA GLY A 50 -3.00 15.50 3.97
C GLY A 50 -3.74 14.58 2.99
N ASP A 51 -3.29 14.50 1.75
CA ASP A 51 -3.86 13.63 0.74
C ASP A 51 -3.77 12.14 1.13
N LEU A 52 -2.62 11.72 1.64
CA LEU A 52 -2.43 10.36 2.15
C LEU A 52 -3.40 10.05 3.29
N LEU A 53 -3.55 10.97 4.25
CA LEU A 53 -4.45 10.78 5.40
C LEU A 53 -5.92 10.76 4.97
N VAL A 54 -6.36 11.70 4.14
CA VAL A 54 -7.75 11.73 3.63
C VAL A 54 -8.07 10.44 2.89
N THR A 55 -7.20 10.00 1.98
CA THR A 55 -7.39 8.76 1.23
C THR A 55 -7.38 7.54 2.16
N THR A 56 -6.55 7.55 3.19
CA THR A 56 -6.44 6.49 4.19
C THR A 56 -7.72 6.30 5.00
N TYR A 57 -8.39 7.39 5.36
CA TYR A 57 -9.60 7.33 6.21
C TYR A 57 -10.91 7.43 5.43
N SER A 58 -10.90 7.74 4.14
CA SER A 58 -12.10 7.83 3.32
C SER A 58 -12.74 6.46 3.11
N SER A 59 -14.00 6.32 3.50
CA SER A 59 -14.79 5.10 3.23
C SER A 59 -15.13 4.92 1.76
N HIS A 60 -15.00 5.97 0.96
CA HIS A 60 -15.31 5.95 -0.48
C HIS A 60 -14.09 5.63 -1.36
N SER A 61 -12.93 5.37 -0.76
CA SER A 61 -11.74 4.98 -1.54
C SER A 61 -11.92 3.59 -2.16
N ARG A 62 -11.82 3.54 -3.48
CA ARG A 62 -11.84 2.27 -4.25
C ARG A 62 -10.70 1.35 -3.84
N ASN A 63 -9.51 1.91 -3.66
CA ASN A 63 -8.34 1.17 -3.22
C ASN A 63 -8.57 0.55 -1.84
N ARG A 64 -9.22 1.30 -0.94
CA ARG A 64 -9.57 0.80 0.39
C ARG A 64 -10.55 -0.36 0.32
N THR A 65 -11.62 -0.23 -0.43
CA THR A 65 -12.61 -1.30 -0.60
C THR A 65 -11.98 -2.55 -1.19
N PHE A 66 -11.15 -2.40 -2.20
CA PHE A 66 -10.39 -3.49 -2.81
C PHE A 66 -9.45 -4.17 -1.80
N GLY A 67 -8.65 -3.39 -1.07
CA GLY A 67 -7.73 -3.91 -0.06
C GLY A 67 -8.45 -4.67 1.05
N LYS A 68 -9.63 -4.19 1.47
CA LYS A 68 -10.46 -4.89 2.44
C LYS A 68 -10.91 -6.27 1.93
N MET A 69 -11.39 -6.35 0.70
CA MET A 69 -11.79 -7.62 0.09
C MET A 69 -10.61 -8.62 0.01
N ILE A 70 -9.42 -8.15 -0.35
CA ILE A 70 -8.21 -8.99 -0.35
C ILE A 70 -7.87 -9.45 1.07
N GLY A 71 -7.95 -8.58 2.06
CA GLY A 71 -7.71 -8.93 3.47
C GLY A 71 -8.73 -9.94 4.03
N GLU A 72 -9.95 -9.91 3.54
CA GLU A 72 -11.02 -10.86 3.88
C GLU A 72 -10.89 -12.20 3.14
N GLY A 73 -9.92 -12.35 2.28
CA GLY A 73 -9.59 -13.62 1.62
C GLY A 73 -10.10 -13.78 0.18
N LEU A 74 -10.68 -12.73 -0.41
CA LEU A 74 -11.06 -12.78 -1.82
C LEU A 74 -9.80 -12.85 -2.71
N THR A 75 -9.93 -13.56 -3.83
CA THR A 75 -8.90 -13.50 -4.87
C THR A 75 -8.89 -12.12 -5.54
N VAL A 76 -7.77 -11.73 -6.13
CA VAL A 76 -7.68 -10.47 -6.89
C VAL A 76 -8.73 -10.42 -7.99
N PHE A 77 -8.93 -11.53 -8.71
CA PHE A 77 -9.93 -11.62 -9.77
C PHE A 77 -11.35 -11.36 -9.24
N ASP A 78 -11.73 -12.02 -8.14
CA ASP A 78 -13.06 -11.87 -7.54
C ASP A 78 -13.25 -10.45 -6.99
N ALA A 79 -12.23 -9.89 -6.35
CA ALA A 79 -12.27 -8.53 -5.84
C ALA A 79 -12.44 -7.49 -6.96
N ILE A 80 -11.70 -7.62 -8.05
CA ILE A 80 -11.83 -6.73 -9.22
C ILE A 80 -13.22 -6.85 -9.84
N SER A 81 -13.75 -8.07 -9.97
CA SER A 81 -15.07 -8.29 -10.56
C SER A 81 -16.22 -7.64 -9.78
N LYS A 82 -16.03 -7.45 -8.47
CA LYS A 82 -16.99 -6.76 -7.60
C LYS A 82 -16.87 -5.23 -7.62
N MET A 83 -15.79 -4.70 -8.19
CA MET A 83 -15.60 -3.26 -8.27
C MET A 83 -16.32 -2.70 -9.50
N SER A 84 -17.04 -1.59 -9.31
CA SER A 84 -17.76 -0.90 -10.39
C SER A 84 -16.85 -0.05 -11.28
N MET A 85 -15.64 0.24 -10.82
CA MET A 85 -14.66 1.09 -11.51
C MET A 85 -13.24 0.55 -11.30
N ILE A 86 -12.31 0.99 -12.15
CA ILE A 86 -10.90 0.61 -12.10
C ILE A 86 -10.30 0.92 -10.72
N VAL A 87 -9.56 -0.05 -10.18
CA VAL A 87 -8.76 0.09 -8.97
C VAL A 87 -7.35 0.50 -9.38
N GLU A 88 -7.08 1.79 -9.39
CA GLU A 88 -5.79 2.32 -9.86
C GLU A 88 -4.60 1.83 -9.03
N GLY A 89 -4.79 1.65 -7.73
CA GLY A 89 -3.75 1.14 -6.83
C GLY A 89 -3.22 -0.24 -7.19
N TYR A 90 -4.06 -1.09 -7.79
CA TYR A 90 -3.62 -2.39 -8.31
C TYR A 90 -2.54 -2.24 -9.39
N TYR A 91 -2.78 -1.40 -10.38
CA TYR A 91 -1.82 -1.14 -11.46
C TYR A 91 -0.63 -0.31 -11.00
N ALA A 92 -0.86 0.68 -10.14
CA ALA A 92 0.19 1.52 -9.57
C ALA A 92 1.21 0.70 -8.77
N THR A 93 0.76 -0.33 -8.05
CA THR A 93 1.64 -1.23 -7.29
C THR A 93 2.64 -1.94 -8.22
N LYS A 94 2.18 -2.45 -9.36
CA LYS A 94 3.05 -3.08 -10.35
C LYS A 94 4.07 -2.10 -10.90
N ASN A 95 3.62 -0.91 -11.31
CA ASN A 95 4.50 0.11 -11.86
C ASN A 95 5.55 0.56 -10.85
N ALA A 96 5.16 0.79 -9.60
CA ALA A 96 6.07 1.17 -8.54
C ALA A 96 7.12 0.07 -8.26
N HIS A 97 6.69 -1.18 -8.24
CA HIS A 97 7.59 -2.32 -8.05
C HIS A 97 8.61 -2.44 -9.19
N GLU A 98 8.17 -2.33 -10.44
CA GLU A 98 9.04 -2.37 -11.62
C GLU A 98 10.07 -1.22 -11.60
N ILE A 99 9.64 -0.01 -11.25
CA ILE A 99 10.54 1.15 -11.12
C ILE A 99 11.57 0.92 -10.00
N SER A 100 11.16 0.41 -8.86
CA SER A 100 12.07 0.14 -7.74
C SER A 100 13.13 -0.90 -8.11
N LYS A 101 12.76 -1.95 -8.83
CA LYS A 101 13.68 -2.97 -9.31
C LYS A 101 14.67 -2.41 -10.34
N LYS A 102 14.20 -1.56 -11.24
CA LYS A 102 15.04 -0.88 -12.23
C LYS A 102 16.10 0.01 -11.58
N ASN A 103 15.75 0.66 -10.48
CA ASN A 103 16.63 1.52 -9.71
C ASN A 103 17.47 0.75 -8.67
N GLN A 104 17.36 -0.58 -8.62
CA GLN A 104 18.02 -1.45 -7.64
C GLN A 104 17.71 -1.05 -6.19
N GLU A 105 16.50 -0.57 -5.94
CA GLU A 105 16.04 -0.20 -4.62
C GLU A 105 14.99 -1.18 -4.09
N SER A 106 14.91 -1.27 -2.77
CA SER A 106 13.92 -2.09 -2.06
C SER A 106 13.00 -1.22 -1.23
N PHE A 107 11.70 -1.46 -1.38
CA PHE A 107 10.65 -0.77 -0.64
C PHE A 107 9.73 -1.83 -0.02
N GLU A 108 9.80 -1.96 1.30
CA GLU A 108 9.12 -3.05 2.03
C GLU A 108 7.61 -3.09 1.80
N ILE A 109 6.96 -1.94 1.79
CA ILE A 109 5.50 -1.85 1.64
C ILE A 109 5.08 -2.10 0.19
N ILE A 110 5.79 -1.52 -0.79
CA ILE A 110 5.54 -1.76 -2.21
C ILE A 110 5.77 -3.24 -2.54
N ASP A 111 6.87 -3.82 -2.07
CA ASP A 111 7.21 -5.22 -2.31
C ASP A 111 6.18 -6.16 -1.67
N THR A 112 5.72 -5.87 -0.45
CA THR A 112 4.67 -6.64 0.22
C THR A 112 3.35 -6.58 -0.54
N ALA A 113 2.94 -5.39 -0.98
CA ALA A 113 1.73 -5.23 -1.80
C ALA A 113 1.83 -6.02 -3.12
N TYR A 114 2.97 -5.97 -3.77
CA TYR A 114 3.22 -6.71 -5.00
C TYR A 114 3.14 -8.24 -4.79
N GLU A 115 3.74 -8.76 -3.74
CA GLU A 115 3.67 -10.18 -3.39
C GLU A 115 2.23 -10.65 -3.17
N ILE A 116 1.41 -9.86 -2.48
CA ILE A 116 0.00 -10.18 -2.24
C ILE A 116 -0.81 -10.13 -3.54
N LEU A 117 -0.67 -9.07 -4.32
CA LEU A 117 -1.55 -8.78 -5.45
C LEU A 117 -1.17 -9.54 -6.72
N TYR A 118 0.11 -9.73 -6.99
CA TYR A 118 0.61 -10.32 -8.24
C TYR A 118 1.18 -11.73 -8.09
N ASN A 119 1.84 -12.01 -6.96
CA ASN A 119 2.38 -13.34 -6.69
C ASN A 119 1.44 -14.21 -5.85
N LYS A 120 0.24 -13.72 -5.57
CA LYS A 120 -0.84 -14.45 -4.88
C LYS A 120 -0.43 -15.00 -3.52
N LYS A 121 0.49 -14.32 -2.84
CA LYS A 121 0.89 -14.68 -1.48
C LYS A 121 -0.25 -14.42 -0.51
N ASN A 122 -0.29 -15.19 0.57
CA ASN A 122 -1.30 -15.02 1.60
C ASN A 122 -1.17 -13.66 2.30
N PRO A 123 -2.23 -12.80 2.29
CA PRO A 123 -2.16 -11.48 2.90
C PRO A 123 -1.79 -11.50 4.39
N ILE A 124 -2.31 -12.48 5.14
CA ILE A 124 -2.03 -12.62 6.58
C ILE A 124 -0.55 -12.84 6.82
N ASP A 125 0.06 -13.77 6.08
CA ASP A 125 1.47 -14.12 6.24
C ASP A 125 2.38 -12.97 5.82
N GLU A 126 2.07 -12.31 4.70
CA GLU A 126 2.88 -11.21 4.20
C GLU A 126 2.81 -9.97 5.11
N ILE A 127 1.63 -9.67 5.68
CA ILE A 127 1.49 -8.57 6.62
C ILE A 127 2.16 -8.89 7.96
N LYS A 128 2.14 -10.13 8.42
CA LYS A 128 2.92 -10.55 9.60
C LYS A 128 4.42 -10.37 9.40
N LYS A 129 4.93 -10.72 8.22
CA LYS A 129 6.34 -10.48 7.88
C LYS A 129 6.67 -9.00 7.85
N LEU A 130 5.79 -8.19 7.25
CA LEU A 130 5.94 -6.74 7.20
C LEU A 130 5.94 -6.13 8.60
N SER A 131 5.01 -6.52 9.46
CA SER A 131 4.93 -5.99 10.83
C SER A 131 6.22 -6.20 11.62
N LYS A 132 6.88 -7.34 11.44
CA LYS A 132 8.17 -7.62 12.08
C LYS A 132 9.32 -6.76 11.56
N LYS A 133 9.23 -6.26 10.33
CA LYS A 133 10.24 -5.39 9.73
C LYS A 133 10.02 -3.91 10.06
N LEU A 134 8.80 -3.53 10.43
CA LEU A 134 8.45 -2.15 10.76
C LEU A 134 8.64 -1.81 12.24
N ASP A 135 8.83 -2.79 13.09
CA ASP A 135 9.08 -2.61 14.53
C ASP A 135 10.44 -1.98 14.83
#